data_111afb8e1e21dec5c656a47ecd4bdf7e
#
_entry.id   111afb8e1e21dec5c656a47ecd4bdf7e
#
_cell.length_a   1.000
_cell.length_b   1.000
_cell.length_c   1.000
_cell.angle_alpha   90.00
_cell.angle_beta   90.00
_cell.angle_gamma   90.00
#
_symmetry.space_group_name_H-M   'P 1'
#
loop_
_entity.id
_entity.type
_entity.pdbx_description
1 polymer ?
#
loop_
_entity_poly.entity_id
_entity_poly.type
_entity_poly.pdbx_seq_one_letter_code
_entity_poly.pdbx_strand_id
1 'polypeptide(L)'
;MLALAASLASCGGGGGGDSSAGGGTGGDGGGTGQPGVTSVTVQWTAPAARDVVTAGSALTLRAGVLADGVNAADGTVVSFSAATGVSTSALTSSGVATASLTGATPGRQQVQASATVGSRTGSASQTFYLRPAPAPLRVLVPAYFYPTGAGATAWNALAASAQANPTVQMTAILNPANGIFSGPDANIMRAATAFANAGGQLVGYVSSSYGTGTRSLASIQANIDNYFTHYGAGLVKGFFIDEMAATTNRLDFYRSIYQYIKAKNPDLIVIGNPGLVPVAGYADVADVLTTFEGKGSTYATYDPRTTSFDWLYGLANSHQASLVHNVSGCAAMQTAVQSAASARYQAGWIYVTQLEFEPSTGVGNPWAGLPNYWDAFVQTVRATNAGQALPACS
;
A
#
# COMPACT_ATOMS: atom_id res chain seq x y z
N MET A 1 -22.27 -16.88 -18.64
CA MET A 1 -23.21 -16.78 -19.76
C MET A 1 -23.99 -15.49 -19.62
N LEU A 2 -23.64 -14.48 -20.36
CA LEU A 2 -24.47 -13.64 -21.22
C LEU A 2 -23.54 -12.57 -21.81
N ALA A 3 -23.26 -12.73 -23.11
CA ALA A 3 -22.60 -11.73 -23.93
C ALA A 3 -23.67 -10.75 -24.42
N LEU A 4 -23.38 -9.45 -24.42
CA LEU A 4 -24.14 -8.49 -25.18
C LEU A 4 -23.19 -7.70 -26.07
N ALA A 5 -23.29 -8.00 -27.37
CA ALA A 5 -22.69 -7.25 -28.44
C ALA A 5 -23.61 -6.06 -28.78
N ALA A 6 -23.04 -4.91 -29.03
CA ALA A 6 -23.74 -3.79 -29.64
C ALA A 6 -22.96 -3.31 -30.85
N SER A 7 -23.63 -3.35 -31.95
CA SER A 7 -23.25 -3.13 -33.33
C SER A 7 -23.07 -1.67 -33.69
N LEU A 8 -22.07 -1.44 -34.56
CA LEU A 8 -21.85 -0.22 -35.33
C LEU A 8 -22.95 -0.05 -36.40
N ALA A 9 -23.47 1.16 -36.51
CA ALA A 9 -24.21 1.60 -37.67
C ALA A 9 -23.47 2.73 -38.36
N SER A 10 -23.07 2.44 -39.60
CA SER A 10 -22.58 3.37 -40.61
C SER A 10 -23.77 3.95 -41.36
N CYS A 11 -23.72 5.25 -41.65
CA CYS A 11 -24.53 5.82 -42.73
C CYS A 11 -23.71 6.83 -43.49
N GLY A 12 -23.54 6.53 -44.76
CA GLY A 12 -22.96 7.37 -45.79
C GLY A 12 -24.05 8.12 -46.56
N GLY A 13 -23.65 9.10 -47.32
CA GLY A 13 -24.41 9.88 -48.29
C GLY A 13 -23.57 11.10 -48.66
N GLY A 14 -23.07 11.30 -49.75
CA GLY A 14 -23.29 11.20 -51.15
C GLY A 14 -23.93 12.46 -51.69
N GLY A 15 -23.23 13.27 -52.50
CA GLY A 15 -23.80 14.37 -53.23
C GLY A 15 -22.71 15.28 -53.79
N GLY A 16 -22.52 15.17 -55.09
CA GLY A 16 -21.64 15.90 -55.96
C GLY A 16 -22.28 17.20 -56.48
N GLY A 17 -21.51 17.97 -57.19
CA GLY A 17 -21.95 19.17 -57.88
C GLY A 17 -20.78 19.95 -58.47
N ASP A 18 -20.77 20.03 -59.74
CA ASP A 18 -19.86 20.46 -60.76
C ASP A 18 -19.34 21.90 -60.72
N SER A 19 -18.14 22.03 -61.28
CA SER A 19 -17.56 22.97 -62.25
C SER A 19 -17.82 24.46 -62.20
N SER A 20 -16.77 25.25 -62.21
CA SER A 20 -16.45 26.10 -63.37
C SER A 20 -15.03 26.72 -63.24
N ALA A 21 -14.40 26.78 -64.39
CA ALA A 21 -13.07 27.27 -64.63
C ALA A 21 -13.00 28.82 -64.61
N GLY A 22 -11.86 29.33 -64.09
CA GLY A 22 -11.48 30.70 -64.24
C GLY A 22 -9.97 30.83 -64.15
N GLY A 23 -9.30 31.00 -65.28
CA GLY A 23 -7.89 31.18 -65.37
C GLY A 23 -7.45 32.59 -64.90
N GLY A 24 -6.29 32.63 -64.25
CA GLY A 24 -5.61 33.83 -63.89
C GLY A 24 -4.13 33.48 -63.74
N THR A 25 -3.36 33.95 -64.71
CA THR A 25 -1.89 33.87 -64.76
C THR A 25 -1.29 34.90 -63.79
N GLY A 26 -0.22 34.49 -63.14
CA GLY A 26 0.81 35.40 -62.72
C GLY A 26 1.26 35.36 -61.29
N GLY A 27 2.52 34.98 -61.06
CA GLY A 27 3.24 35.29 -59.86
C GLY A 27 4.05 34.14 -59.29
N ASP A 28 5.17 33.86 -59.88
CA ASP A 28 6.27 33.10 -59.26
C ASP A 28 6.71 33.82 -57.99
N GLY A 29 6.27 33.36 -56.87
CA GLY A 29 6.80 33.64 -55.56
C GLY A 29 7.26 32.32 -54.96
N GLY A 30 8.50 31.90 -55.26
CA GLY A 30 9.11 30.71 -54.68
C GLY A 30 9.30 30.89 -53.17
N GLY A 31 8.23 30.74 -52.42
CA GLY A 31 8.29 30.47 -50.99
C GLY A 31 8.58 28.97 -50.83
N THR A 32 9.81 28.63 -50.51
CA THR A 32 10.12 27.31 -49.94
C THR A 32 9.39 27.16 -48.62
N GLY A 33 8.09 26.84 -48.70
CA GLY A 33 7.31 26.50 -47.52
C GLY A 33 7.93 25.27 -46.90
N GLN A 34 8.58 25.47 -45.78
CA GLN A 34 9.05 24.35 -44.96
C GLN A 34 7.86 23.43 -44.75
N PRO A 35 7.99 22.11 -45.02
CA PRO A 35 6.90 21.17 -44.83
C PRO A 35 6.34 21.32 -43.41
N GLY A 36 5.05 21.62 -43.28
CA GLY A 36 4.45 21.76 -41.97
C GLY A 36 4.55 20.45 -41.20
N VAL A 37 4.75 20.53 -39.87
CA VAL A 37 4.78 19.35 -39.00
C VAL A 37 3.55 18.48 -39.25
N THR A 38 3.75 17.21 -39.52
CA THR A 38 2.69 16.23 -39.84
C THR A 38 2.29 15.39 -38.63
N SER A 39 3.19 15.20 -37.66
CA SER A 39 2.95 14.46 -36.42
C SER A 39 3.65 15.06 -35.21
N VAL A 40 3.00 14.97 -34.04
CA VAL A 40 3.60 15.30 -32.74
C VAL A 40 3.38 14.12 -31.80
N THR A 41 4.47 13.61 -31.24
CA THR A 41 4.44 12.54 -30.23
C THR A 41 4.95 13.05 -28.90
N VAL A 42 4.21 12.78 -27.83
CA VAL A 42 4.62 13.07 -26.45
C VAL A 42 4.93 11.76 -25.75
N GLN A 43 6.07 11.70 -25.06
CA GLN A 43 6.54 10.51 -24.33
C GLN A 43 6.85 10.89 -22.89
N TRP A 44 6.21 10.19 -21.93
CA TRP A 44 6.53 10.34 -20.52
C TRP A 44 7.89 9.73 -20.20
N THR A 45 8.65 10.44 -19.35
CA THR A 45 9.94 9.95 -18.84
C THR A 45 10.03 9.93 -17.32
N ALA A 46 9.24 10.78 -16.61
CA ALA A 46 9.16 10.76 -15.16
C ALA A 46 7.87 11.46 -14.67
N PRO A 47 7.22 10.95 -13.61
CA PRO A 47 7.42 9.63 -12.99
C PRO A 47 7.11 8.49 -13.95
N ALA A 48 7.69 7.31 -13.71
CA ALA A 48 7.33 6.12 -14.47
C ALA A 48 5.90 5.65 -14.13
N ALA A 49 5.37 4.78 -14.97
CA ALA A 49 4.06 4.16 -14.71
C ALA A 49 4.08 3.42 -13.37
N ARG A 50 3.07 3.69 -12.53
CA ARG A 50 2.89 3.06 -11.21
C ARG A 50 3.98 3.40 -10.17
N ASP A 51 4.84 4.39 -10.42
CA ASP A 51 5.74 4.89 -9.38
C ASP A 51 4.96 5.38 -8.16
N VAL A 52 5.56 5.24 -6.99
CA VAL A 52 5.08 5.84 -5.74
C VAL A 52 6.06 6.93 -5.34
N VAL A 53 5.59 8.16 -5.38
CA VAL A 53 6.37 9.37 -5.07
C VAL A 53 5.91 9.91 -3.72
N THR A 54 6.84 10.40 -2.91
CA THR A 54 6.51 11.02 -1.62
C THR A 54 5.77 12.33 -1.84
N ALA A 55 4.60 12.48 -1.21
CA ALA A 55 3.82 13.71 -1.21
C ALA A 55 4.50 14.80 -0.36
N GLY A 56 4.23 16.06 -0.68
CA GLY A 56 4.76 17.23 0.05
C GLY A 56 6.02 17.83 -0.55
N SER A 57 6.73 17.12 -1.42
CA SER A 57 7.78 17.71 -2.28
C SER A 57 7.17 18.15 -3.61
N ALA A 58 7.81 19.11 -4.27
CA ALA A 58 7.46 19.46 -5.64
C ALA A 58 7.66 18.22 -6.54
N LEU A 59 6.58 17.79 -7.18
CA LEU A 59 6.59 16.62 -8.06
C LEU A 59 7.24 17.00 -9.40
N THR A 60 8.34 16.35 -9.73
CA THR A 60 8.98 16.55 -11.04
C THR A 60 8.26 15.74 -12.11
N LEU A 61 7.71 16.44 -13.11
CA LEU A 61 7.10 15.87 -14.30
C LEU A 61 8.06 16.05 -15.48
N ARG A 62 8.26 15.01 -16.28
CA ARG A 62 9.15 15.04 -17.41
C ARG A 62 8.57 14.34 -18.63
N ALA A 63 8.57 15.01 -19.77
CA ALA A 63 8.08 14.44 -21.02
C ALA A 63 8.97 14.87 -22.20
N GLY A 64 9.24 13.94 -23.10
CA GLY A 64 9.86 14.20 -24.39
C GLY A 64 8.81 14.53 -25.44
N VAL A 65 9.14 15.40 -26.38
CA VAL A 65 8.29 15.78 -27.52
C VAL A 65 9.05 15.57 -28.82
N LEU A 66 8.46 14.82 -29.72
CA LEU A 66 8.96 14.61 -31.07
C LEU A 66 8.00 15.26 -32.07
N ALA A 67 8.54 16.00 -33.03
CA ALA A 67 7.86 16.47 -34.21
C ALA A 67 8.42 15.73 -35.44
N ASP A 68 7.58 15.01 -36.15
CA ASP A 68 7.96 14.14 -37.28
C ASP A 68 9.12 13.18 -36.95
N GLY A 69 9.12 12.64 -35.70
CA GLY A 69 10.11 11.66 -35.22
C GLY A 69 11.44 12.26 -34.74
N VAL A 70 11.65 13.58 -34.82
CA VAL A 70 12.83 14.27 -34.29
C VAL A 70 12.46 15.12 -33.06
N ASN A 71 13.44 15.43 -32.21
CA ASN A 71 13.19 16.27 -31.04
C ASN A 71 12.53 17.60 -31.46
N ALA A 72 11.45 17.95 -30.78
CA ALA A 72 10.83 19.25 -30.98
C ALA A 72 11.83 20.39 -30.66
N ALA A 73 11.68 21.52 -31.33
CA ALA A 73 12.53 22.67 -31.13
C ALA A 73 12.52 23.14 -29.67
N ASP A 74 13.65 23.67 -29.21
CA ASP A 74 13.73 24.29 -27.90
C ASP A 74 12.74 25.44 -27.79
N GLY A 75 12.10 25.55 -26.60
CA GLY A 75 11.04 26.54 -26.38
C GLY A 75 9.62 26.04 -26.76
N THR A 76 9.46 24.81 -27.22
CA THR A 76 8.11 24.22 -27.39
C THR A 76 7.42 24.07 -26.03
N VAL A 77 6.22 24.61 -25.89
CA VAL A 77 5.43 24.55 -24.64
C VAL A 77 4.86 23.14 -24.47
N VAL A 78 5.11 22.55 -23.32
CA VAL A 78 4.45 21.31 -22.86
C VAL A 78 3.59 21.65 -21.65
N SER A 79 2.30 21.40 -21.74
CA SER A 79 1.34 21.54 -20.64
C SER A 79 1.13 20.22 -19.96
N PHE A 80 1.20 20.22 -18.63
CA PHE A 80 0.91 19.07 -17.77
C PHE A 80 -0.35 19.36 -16.97
N SER A 81 -1.38 18.54 -17.09
CA SER A 81 -2.65 18.71 -16.38
C SER A 81 -3.07 17.44 -15.66
N ALA A 82 -3.29 17.53 -14.36
CA ALA A 82 -3.82 16.45 -13.55
C ALA A 82 -5.35 16.42 -13.64
N ALA A 83 -5.94 15.24 -13.52
CA ALA A 83 -7.39 15.05 -13.47
C ALA A 83 -8.07 15.83 -12.31
N THR A 84 -7.29 16.18 -11.28
CA THR A 84 -7.74 17.02 -10.15
C THR A 84 -7.84 18.50 -10.46
N GLY A 85 -7.49 18.94 -11.69
CA GLY A 85 -7.50 20.34 -12.12
C GLY A 85 -6.18 21.08 -11.87
N VAL A 86 -5.21 20.47 -11.18
CA VAL A 86 -3.89 21.08 -11.00
C VAL A 86 -3.10 20.98 -12.30
N SER A 87 -2.48 22.09 -12.74
CA SER A 87 -1.73 22.14 -13.98
C SER A 87 -0.44 22.95 -13.84
N THR A 88 0.52 22.67 -14.72
CA THR A 88 1.78 23.41 -14.87
C THR A 88 2.26 23.29 -16.32
N SER A 89 3.24 24.09 -16.71
CA SER A 89 3.85 23.97 -18.03
C SER A 89 5.35 24.21 -17.98
N ALA A 90 6.06 23.69 -18.98
CA ALA A 90 7.49 23.94 -19.16
C ALA A 90 7.83 24.00 -20.65
N LEU A 91 8.96 24.61 -20.96
CA LEU A 91 9.51 24.67 -22.31
C LEU A 91 10.45 23.47 -22.54
N THR A 92 10.48 22.96 -23.76
CA THR A 92 11.45 21.94 -24.14
C THR A 92 12.86 22.51 -24.22
N SER A 93 13.84 21.71 -23.82
CA SER A 93 15.24 21.85 -24.13
C SER A 93 15.73 20.49 -24.64
N SER A 94 16.33 20.46 -25.83
CA SER A 94 16.69 19.22 -26.53
C SER A 94 15.52 18.22 -26.64
N GLY A 95 14.33 18.74 -26.91
CA GLY A 95 13.10 17.98 -27.06
C GLY A 95 12.45 17.51 -25.74
N VAL A 96 12.98 17.86 -24.56
CA VAL A 96 12.47 17.43 -23.25
C VAL A 96 12.01 18.62 -22.43
N ALA A 97 10.78 18.57 -21.92
CA ALA A 97 10.25 19.51 -20.93
C ALA A 97 10.29 18.90 -19.53
N THR A 98 10.72 19.71 -18.55
CA THR A 98 10.71 19.34 -17.14
C THR A 98 9.96 20.40 -16.35
N ALA A 99 8.86 20.01 -15.71
CA ALA A 99 8.01 20.87 -14.92
C ALA A 99 7.98 20.42 -13.45
N SER A 100 7.61 21.34 -12.57
CA SER A 100 7.32 21.06 -11.18
C SER A 100 5.82 21.25 -10.93
N LEU A 101 5.16 20.20 -10.45
CA LEU A 101 3.75 20.24 -10.05
C LEU A 101 3.67 20.35 -8.53
N THR A 102 2.96 21.37 -8.03
CA THR A 102 2.69 21.59 -6.61
C THR A 102 1.21 21.47 -6.33
N GLY A 103 0.83 21.24 -5.06
CA GLY A 103 -0.57 21.20 -4.65
C GLY A 103 -1.30 19.89 -4.97
N ALA A 104 -0.60 18.87 -5.48
CA ALA A 104 -1.22 17.55 -5.67
C ALA A 104 -1.42 16.85 -4.31
N THR A 105 -2.59 16.25 -4.10
CA THR A 105 -2.95 15.52 -2.90
C THR A 105 -2.51 14.06 -2.97
N PRO A 106 -2.26 13.38 -1.83
CA PRO A 106 -1.99 11.94 -1.82
C PRO A 106 -3.08 11.11 -2.53
N GLY A 107 -2.67 10.00 -3.09
CA GLY A 107 -3.51 9.08 -3.85
C GLY A 107 -3.04 8.89 -5.29
N ARG A 108 -3.88 8.24 -6.08
CA ARG A 108 -3.63 8.01 -7.50
C ARG A 108 -3.63 9.32 -8.28
N GLN A 109 -2.58 9.54 -9.04
CA GLN A 109 -2.45 10.67 -9.96
C GLN A 109 -2.59 10.17 -11.40
N GLN A 110 -3.41 10.87 -12.18
CA GLN A 110 -3.44 10.72 -13.63
C GLN A 110 -3.14 12.09 -14.23
N VAL A 111 -2.01 12.21 -14.89
CA VAL A 111 -1.54 13.46 -15.47
C VAL A 111 -1.38 13.29 -16.98
N GLN A 112 -1.91 14.23 -17.74
CA GLN A 112 -1.71 14.32 -19.18
C GLN A 112 -0.65 15.37 -19.48
N ALA A 113 0.31 15.01 -20.33
CA ALA A 113 1.21 15.96 -20.98
C ALA A 113 0.74 16.19 -22.42
N SER A 114 0.72 17.44 -22.86
CA SER A 114 0.35 17.81 -24.23
C SER A 114 1.25 18.89 -24.78
N ALA A 115 1.56 18.81 -26.07
CA ALA A 115 2.36 19.78 -26.79
C ALA A 115 1.77 20.03 -28.19
N THR A 116 1.85 21.28 -28.65
CA THR A 116 1.45 21.67 -30.01
C THR A 116 2.65 22.21 -30.76
N VAL A 117 2.91 21.68 -31.95
CA VAL A 117 3.95 22.16 -32.87
C VAL A 117 3.27 22.45 -34.22
N GLY A 118 3.33 23.71 -34.66
CA GLY A 118 2.52 24.15 -35.80
C GLY A 118 1.02 24.00 -35.53
N SER A 119 0.33 23.23 -36.35
CA SER A 119 -1.09 22.94 -36.20
C SER A 119 -1.38 21.54 -35.60
N ARG A 120 -0.36 20.81 -35.20
CA ARG A 120 -0.47 19.45 -34.70
C ARG A 120 -0.26 19.39 -33.18
N THR A 121 -1.15 18.65 -32.52
CA THR A 121 -1.08 18.42 -31.08
C THR A 121 -0.85 16.94 -30.80
N GLY A 122 0.12 16.63 -29.95
CA GLY A 122 0.34 15.30 -29.38
C GLY A 122 0.05 15.34 -27.88
N SER A 123 -0.35 14.18 -27.32
CA SER A 123 -0.52 14.03 -25.88
C SER A 123 -0.21 12.63 -25.42
N ALA A 124 0.15 12.51 -24.14
CA ALA A 124 0.33 11.24 -23.44
C ALA A 124 -0.14 11.38 -22.01
N SER A 125 -0.73 10.33 -21.46
CA SER A 125 -1.15 10.28 -20.06
C SER A 125 -0.32 9.28 -19.29
N GLN A 126 -0.06 9.59 -17.99
CA GLN A 126 0.66 8.72 -17.09
C GLN A 126 -0.09 8.59 -15.77
N THR A 127 -0.09 7.37 -15.21
CA THR A 127 -0.63 7.10 -13.88
C THR A 127 0.50 6.69 -12.94
N PHE A 128 0.56 7.36 -11.79
CA PHE A 128 1.48 7.10 -10.68
C PHE A 128 0.77 7.45 -9.37
N TYR A 129 1.43 7.29 -8.24
CA TYR A 129 0.85 7.51 -6.91
C TYR A 129 1.65 8.54 -6.13
N LEU A 130 0.95 9.43 -5.43
CA LEU A 130 1.53 10.26 -4.37
C LEU A 130 1.14 9.65 -3.03
N ARG A 131 2.11 9.46 -2.15
CA ARG A 131 1.87 8.92 -0.82
C ARG A 131 2.50 9.80 0.25
N PRO A 132 1.89 9.96 1.44
CA PRO A 132 2.55 10.59 2.57
C PRO A 132 3.93 9.99 2.83
N ALA A 133 4.86 10.79 3.36
CA ALA A 133 6.20 10.31 3.69
C ALA A 133 6.11 9.06 4.59
N PRO A 134 6.85 7.99 4.29
CA PRO A 134 6.74 6.75 5.04
C PRO A 134 7.27 6.92 6.46
N ALA A 135 6.49 6.48 7.45
CA ALA A 135 6.96 6.27 8.81
C ALA A 135 7.86 5.01 8.88
N PRO A 136 8.73 4.92 9.88
CA PRO A 136 9.55 3.74 10.10
C PRO A 136 8.73 2.46 10.21
N LEU A 137 9.27 1.33 9.72
CA LEU A 137 8.69 0.01 9.88
C LEU A 137 8.60 -0.38 11.36
N ARG A 138 7.47 -0.97 11.75
CA ARG A 138 7.19 -1.54 13.06
C ARG A 138 7.07 -3.05 12.92
N VAL A 139 7.30 -3.76 14.02
CA VAL A 139 7.16 -5.23 14.05
C VAL A 139 5.82 -5.58 14.69
N LEU A 140 5.00 -6.37 13.98
CA LEU A 140 3.71 -6.89 14.47
C LEU A 140 3.83 -8.40 14.64
N VAL A 141 3.96 -8.90 15.86
CA VAL A 141 4.22 -10.30 16.17
C VAL A 141 2.93 -11.05 16.51
N PRO A 142 2.50 -12.04 15.74
CA PRO A 142 1.47 -12.99 16.16
C PRO A 142 2.02 -13.89 17.28
N ALA A 143 1.91 -13.42 18.55
CA ALA A 143 2.50 -14.10 19.72
C ALA A 143 1.54 -15.15 20.28
N TYR A 144 1.13 -16.13 19.44
CA TYR A 144 0.14 -17.16 19.77
C TYR A 144 0.75 -18.35 20.51
N PHE A 145 2.05 -18.34 20.75
CA PHE A 145 2.77 -19.35 21.50
C PHE A 145 2.57 -19.14 23.01
N TYR A 146 2.05 -20.18 23.68
CA TYR A 146 1.78 -20.14 25.13
C TYR A 146 3.10 -20.01 25.92
N PRO A 147 3.21 -19.09 26.92
CA PRO A 147 4.47 -18.76 27.58
C PRO A 147 4.95 -19.79 28.61
N THR A 148 5.09 -21.05 28.20
CA THR A 148 5.75 -22.15 28.92
C THR A 148 6.69 -22.87 27.98
N GLY A 149 7.71 -23.55 28.49
CA GLY A 149 8.68 -24.27 27.66
C GLY A 149 9.27 -23.37 26.56
N ALA A 150 9.19 -23.81 25.31
CA ALA A 150 9.66 -23.06 24.15
C ALA A 150 8.96 -21.69 23.99
N GLY A 151 7.67 -21.59 24.31
CA GLY A 151 6.95 -20.32 24.27
C GLY A 151 7.45 -19.32 25.32
N ALA A 152 7.88 -19.76 26.50
CA ALA A 152 8.50 -18.87 27.49
C ALA A 152 9.83 -18.32 26.95
N THR A 153 10.65 -19.15 26.28
CA THR A 153 11.87 -18.70 25.61
C THR A 153 11.57 -17.65 24.55
N ALA A 154 10.54 -17.85 23.74
CA ALA A 154 10.13 -16.90 22.72
C ALA A 154 9.66 -15.55 23.32
N TRP A 155 8.86 -15.57 24.39
CA TRP A 155 8.44 -14.35 25.08
C TRP A 155 9.61 -13.59 25.73
N ASN A 156 10.59 -14.32 26.31
CA ASN A 156 11.81 -13.73 26.84
C ASN A 156 12.65 -13.06 25.73
N ALA A 157 12.77 -13.72 24.56
CA ALA A 157 13.44 -13.14 23.39
C ALA A 157 12.73 -11.88 22.86
N LEU A 158 11.40 -11.88 22.84
CA LEU A 158 10.60 -10.69 22.51
C LEU A 158 10.92 -9.51 23.43
N ALA A 159 10.89 -9.74 24.76
CA ALA A 159 11.17 -8.72 25.75
C ALA A 159 12.61 -8.20 25.63
N ALA A 160 13.59 -9.10 25.51
CA ALA A 160 14.99 -8.74 25.32
C ALA A 160 15.20 -7.90 24.04
N SER A 161 14.54 -8.27 22.93
CA SER A 161 14.63 -7.53 21.67
C SER A 161 14.00 -6.14 21.76
N ALA A 162 12.85 -6.00 22.42
CA ALA A 162 12.21 -4.70 22.62
C ALA A 162 13.11 -3.77 23.46
N GLN A 163 13.71 -4.28 24.53
CA GLN A 163 14.64 -3.53 25.37
C GLN A 163 15.91 -3.11 24.62
N ALA A 164 16.47 -4.01 23.82
CA ALA A 164 17.72 -3.77 23.09
C ALA A 164 17.54 -2.87 21.84
N ASN A 165 16.32 -2.75 21.32
CA ASN A 165 16.04 -2.01 20.08
C ASN A 165 14.90 -0.99 20.29
N PRO A 166 15.05 0.02 21.14
CA PRO A 166 13.98 0.96 21.47
C PRO A 166 13.52 1.84 20.28
N THR A 167 14.29 1.89 19.21
CA THR A 167 13.92 2.59 17.96
C THR A 167 13.04 1.76 17.02
N VAL A 168 12.88 0.46 17.31
CA VAL A 168 11.98 -0.44 16.57
C VAL A 168 10.75 -0.71 17.42
N GLN A 169 9.63 -0.09 17.10
CA GLN A 169 8.38 -0.38 17.80
C GLN A 169 7.97 -1.83 17.55
N MET A 170 7.83 -2.60 18.63
CA MET A 170 7.34 -3.99 18.59
C MET A 170 5.97 -4.08 19.23
N THR A 171 5.03 -4.69 18.54
CA THR A 171 3.68 -4.96 19.03
C THR A 171 3.41 -6.45 18.96
N ALA A 172 3.04 -7.05 20.08
CA ALA A 172 2.66 -8.45 20.14
C ALA A 172 1.12 -8.60 20.20
N ILE A 173 0.60 -9.53 19.41
CA ILE A 173 -0.81 -9.90 19.43
C ILE A 173 -0.97 -10.94 20.53
N LEU A 174 -1.62 -10.54 21.62
CA LEU A 174 -1.86 -11.39 22.79
C LEU A 174 -3.10 -12.26 22.54
N ASN A 175 -2.92 -13.57 22.48
CA ASN A 175 -3.99 -14.50 22.10
C ASN A 175 -4.30 -15.56 23.18
N PRO A 176 -4.89 -15.20 24.33
CA PRO A 176 -5.38 -16.16 25.29
C PRO A 176 -6.60 -16.92 24.71
N ALA A 177 -6.48 -18.24 24.56
CA ALA A 177 -7.56 -19.13 24.14
C ALA A 177 -8.36 -18.62 22.90
N ASN A 178 -7.67 -18.14 21.87
CA ASN A 178 -8.25 -17.54 20.66
C ASN A 178 -9.21 -16.36 20.96
N GLY A 179 -8.88 -15.56 21.98
CA GLY A 179 -9.68 -14.42 22.42
C GLY A 179 -10.93 -14.80 23.21
N ILE A 180 -11.16 -16.07 23.53
CA ILE A 180 -12.34 -16.57 24.26
C ILE A 180 -11.89 -17.10 25.62
N PHE A 181 -11.88 -16.24 26.62
CA PHE A 181 -11.45 -16.59 27.97
C PHE A 181 -12.34 -15.89 29.01
N SER A 182 -12.41 -16.47 30.21
CA SER A 182 -13.25 -15.98 31.32
C SER A 182 -12.46 -15.61 32.57
N GLY A 183 -11.13 -15.67 32.51
CA GLY A 183 -10.26 -15.34 33.63
C GLY A 183 -8.82 -15.03 33.15
N PRO A 184 -8.00 -14.42 34.03
CA PRO A 184 -6.60 -14.16 33.71
C PRO A 184 -5.80 -15.47 33.68
N ASP A 185 -4.86 -15.57 32.74
CA ASP A 185 -3.83 -16.60 32.76
C ASP A 185 -2.53 -16.00 33.34
N ALA A 186 -2.03 -16.59 34.43
CA ALA A 186 -0.88 -16.07 35.14
C ALA A 186 0.42 -16.12 34.33
N ASN A 187 0.59 -17.11 33.46
CA ASN A 187 1.76 -17.21 32.60
C ASN A 187 1.73 -16.15 31.51
N ILE A 188 0.57 -15.97 30.86
CA ILE A 188 0.35 -14.93 29.86
C ILE A 188 0.51 -13.55 30.48
N MET A 189 -0.08 -13.30 31.66
CA MET A 189 0.04 -12.03 32.37
C MET A 189 1.50 -11.68 32.66
N ARG A 190 2.29 -12.65 33.16
CA ARG A 190 3.71 -12.44 33.47
C ARG A 190 4.51 -12.11 32.21
N ALA A 191 4.32 -12.87 31.13
CA ALA A 191 5.06 -12.69 29.88
C ALA A 191 4.68 -11.35 29.21
N ALA A 192 3.39 -11.04 29.16
CA ALA A 192 2.87 -9.78 28.61
C ALA A 192 3.38 -8.55 29.40
N THR A 193 3.37 -8.64 30.73
CA THR A 193 3.90 -7.56 31.59
C THR A 193 5.40 -7.37 31.39
N ALA A 194 6.17 -8.46 31.29
CA ALA A 194 7.62 -8.38 31.05
C ALA A 194 7.93 -7.72 29.70
N PHE A 195 7.18 -8.09 28.64
CA PHE A 195 7.32 -7.47 27.32
C PHE A 195 6.95 -5.99 27.32
N ALA A 196 5.84 -5.62 27.97
CA ALA A 196 5.43 -4.22 28.10
C ALA A 196 6.46 -3.39 28.88
N ASN A 197 7.00 -3.90 30.00
CA ASN A 197 8.05 -3.24 30.77
C ASN A 197 9.36 -3.06 30.00
N ALA A 198 9.60 -3.91 29.01
CA ALA A 198 10.73 -3.82 28.07
C ALA A 198 10.51 -2.80 26.93
N GLY A 199 9.36 -2.11 26.89
CA GLY A 199 9.00 -1.14 25.84
C GLY A 199 8.14 -1.68 24.71
N GLY A 200 7.73 -2.96 24.77
CA GLY A 200 6.82 -3.55 23.82
C GLY A 200 5.37 -3.11 24.00
N GLN A 201 4.56 -3.21 22.97
CA GLN A 201 3.12 -2.94 23.00
C GLN A 201 2.31 -4.22 22.83
N LEU A 202 1.12 -4.26 23.38
CA LEU A 202 0.23 -5.41 23.32
C LEU A 202 -1.14 -5.02 22.77
N VAL A 203 -1.62 -5.84 21.81
CA VAL A 203 -3.00 -5.78 21.32
C VAL A 203 -3.69 -7.12 21.56
N GLY A 204 -4.94 -7.10 21.98
CA GLY A 204 -5.71 -8.31 22.24
C GLY A 204 -6.22 -8.91 20.93
N TYR A 205 -6.12 -10.23 20.78
CA TYR A 205 -6.68 -10.98 19.66
C TYR A 205 -8.20 -11.15 19.82
N VAL A 206 -8.96 -10.88 18.77
CA VAL A 206 -10.40 -11.13 18.73
C VAL A 206 -10.78 -11.63 17.33
N SER A 207 -11.25 -12.89 17.23
CA SER A 207 -11.81 -13.41 15.99
C SER A 207 -13.17 -12.77 15.71
N SER A 208 -13.42 -12.37 14.47
CA SER A 208 -14.71 -11.86 14.01
C SER A 208 -15.49 -12.87 13.15
N SER A 209 -14.86 -14.01 12.82
CA SER A 209 -15.43 -15.05 11.95
C SER A 209 -16.03 -14.47 10.66
N TYR A 210 -15.29 -13.56 10.02
CA TYR A 210 -15.66 -12.87 8.78
C TYR A 210 -17.01 -12.13 8.83
N GLY A 211 -17.52 -11.84 10.04
CA GLY A 211 -18.84 -11.22 10.22
C GLY A 211 -20.00 -12.10 9.71
N THR A 212 -19.82 -13.40 9.62
CA THR A 212 -20.83 -14.35 9.08
C THR A 212 -22.01 -14.59 10.00
N GLY A 213 -21.93 -14.11 11.25
CA GLY A 213 -22.95 -14.33 12.29
C GLY A 213 -22.60 -15.48 13.24
N THR A 214 -21.57 -16.28 12.96
CA THR A 214 -21.03 -17.31 13.88
C THR A 214 -20.58 -16.68 15.21
N ARG A 215 -20.00 -15.47 15.13
CA ARG A 215 -19.70 -14.61 16.27
C ARG A 215 -20.62 -13.39 16.25
N SER A 216 -21.47 -13.26 17.28
CA SER A 216 -22.33 -12.07 17.41
C SER A 216 -21.50 -10.83 17.83
N LEU A 217 -22.00 -9.65 17.49
CA LEU A 217 -21.38 -8.39 17.93
C LEU A 217 -21.25 -8.35 19.47
N ALA A 218 -22.28 -8.77 20.19
CA ALA A 218 -22.26 -8.83 21.66
C ALA A 218 -21.17 -9.76 22.20
N SER A 219 -20.93 -10.93 21.56
CA SER A 219 -19.87 -11.85 21.97
C SER A 219 -18.47 -11.27 21.73
N ILE A 220 -18.29 -10.51 20.63
CA ILE A 220 -17.04 -9.83 20.32
C ILE A 220 -16.78 -8.70 21.32
N GLN A 221 -17.80 -7.91 21.63
CA GLN A 221 -17.72 -6.84 22.64
C GLN A 221 -17.38 -7.40 24.03
N ALA A 222 -17.99 -8.53 24.41
CA ALA A 222 -17.65 -9.19 25.69
C ALA A 222 -16.19 -9.69 25.70
N ASN A 223 -15.65 -10.19 24.60
CA ASN A 223 -14.24 -10.58 24.53
C ASN A 223 -13.31 -9.35 24.66
N ILE A 224 -13.65 -8.22 24.05
CA ILE A 224 -12.93 -6.96 24.20
C ILE A 224 -12.91 -6.53 25.67
N ASP A 225 -14.06 -6.61 26.35
CA ASP A 225 -14.18 -6.27 27.76
C ASP A 225 -13.36 -7.17 28.68
N ASN A 226 -13.30 -8.47 28.36
CA ASN A 226 -12.52 -9.45 29.11
C ASN A 226 -11.03 -9.11 29.12
N TYR A 227 -10.47 -8.56 28.00
CA TYR A 227 -9.08 -8.11 28.00
C TYR A 227 -8.83 -7.01 29.04
N PHE A 228 -9.73 -6.03 29.15
CA PHE A 228 -9.58 -4.97 30.14
C PHE A 228 -9.81 -5.46 31.56
N THR A 229 -10.78 -6.35 31.75
CA THR A 229 -11.11 -6.91 33.06
C THR A 229 -9.96 -7.77 33.62
N HIS A 230 -9.34 -8.59 32.77
CA HIS A 230 -8.39 -9.61 33.21
C HIS A 230 -6.92 -9.25 33.00
N TYR A 231 -6.59 -8.40 32.00
CA TYR A 231 -5.23 -7.97 31.72
C TYR A 231 -5.00 -6.48 31.98
N GLY A 232 -6.07 -5.69 32.08
CA GLY A 232 -6.03 -4.28 32.44
C GLY A 232 -5.79 -3.32 31.27
N ALA A 233 -6.45 -2.17 31.34
CA ALA A 233 -6.37 -1.11 30.34
C ALA A 233 -4.95 -0.48 30.21
N GLY A 234 -4.12 -0.61 31.25
CA GLY A 234 -2.73 -0.18 31.20
C GLY A 234 -1.85 -1.04 30.31
N LEU A 235 -2.16 -2.34 30.20
CA LEU A 235 -1.38 -3.32 29.46
C LEU A 235 -1.83 -3.43 27.98
N VAL A 236 -3.14 -3.51 27.73
CA VAL A 236 -3.71 -3.69 26.38
C VAL A 236 -3.88 -2.34 25.73
N LYS A 237 -3.17 -2.12 24.62
CA LYS A 237 -3.13 -0.85 23.86
C LYS A 237 -4.03 -0.85 22.62
N GLY A 238 -4.78 -1.92 22.39
CA GLY A 238 -5.67 -2.05 21.26
C GLY A 238 -6.08 -3.48 20.98
N PHE A 239 -6.59 -3.71 19.79
CA PHE A 239 -7.11 -5.02 19.39
C PHE A 239 -6.70 -5.39 17.97
N PHE A 240 -6.42 -6.66 17.79
CA PHE A 240 -6.25 -7.31 16.50
C PHE A 240 -7.54 -8.07 16.19
N ILE A 241 -8.31 -7.53 15.24
CA ILE A 241 -9.58 -8.10 14.81
C ILE A 241 -9.30 -9.04 13.64
N ASP A 242 -9.19 -10.32 13.98
CA ASP A 242 -8.86 -11.37 13.03
C ASP A 242 -10.07 -11.90 12.28
N GLU A 243 -9.80 -12.67 11.20
CA GLU A 243 -10.84 -13.21 10.32
C GLU A 243 -11.78 -12.09 9.84
N MET A 244 -11.22 -10.94 9.45
CA MET A 244 -11.99 -9.80 8.97
C MET A 244 -12.46 -10.04 7.53
N ALA A 245 -13.73 -9.76 7.25
CA ALA A 245 -14.23 -9.74 5.88
C ALA A 245 -13.57 -8.60 5.07
N ALA A 246 -13.61 -8.72 3.74
CA ALA A 246 -12.99 -7.76 2.84
C ALA A 246 -13.99 -7.03 1.92
N THR A 247 -15.28 -7.31 2.04
CA THR A 247 -16.35 -6.87 1.13
C THR A 247 -17.33 -5.91 1.79
N THR A 248 -18.00 -5.09 0.99
CA THR A 248 -18.86 -3.99 1.45
C THR A 248 -20.01 -4.42 2.37
N ASN A 249 -20.53 -5.62 2.21
CA ASN A 249 -21.70 -6.14 2.94
C ASN A 249 -21.47 -6.37 4.45
N ARG A 250 -20.24 -6.16 4.94
CA ARG A 250 -19.88 -6.31 6.36
C ARG A 250 -19.34 -5.02 7.00
N LEU A 251 -19.24 -3.94 6.26
CA LEU A 251 -18.67 -2.68 6.77
C LEU A 251 -19.35 -2.19 8.04
N ASP A 252 -20.69 -2.21 8.12
CA ASP A 252 -21.41 -1.72 9.29
C ASP A 252 -21.18 -2.58 10.54
N PHE A 253 -20.98 -3.89 10.36
CA PHE A 253 -20.58 -4.79 11.44
C PHE A 253 -19.21 -4.38 12.02
N TYR A 254 -18.21 -4.15 11.15
CA TYR A 254 -16.88 -3.73 11.60
C TYR A 254 -16.87 -2.29 12.11
N ARG A 255 -17.69 -1.41 11.57
CA ARG A 255 -17.90 -0.06 12.09
C ARG A 255 -18.38 -0.10 13.55
N SER A 256 -19.30 -1.01 13.85
CA SER A 256 -19.81 -1.19 15.21
C SER A 256 -18.73 -1.68 16.17
N ILE A 257 -17.84 -2.59 15.74
CA ILE A 257 -16.69 -3.05 16.53
C ILE A 257 -15.69 -1.91 16.76
N TYR A 258 -15.33 -1.21 15.69
CA TYR A 258 -14.39 -0.07 15.74
C TYR A 258 -14.88 1.02 16.70
N GLN A 259 -16.12 1.44 16.54
CA GLN A 259 -16.74 2.46 17.40
C GLN A 259 -16.80 2.02 18.86
N TYR A 260 -17.09 0.73 19.10
CA TYR A 260 -17.12 0.18 20.47
C TYR A 260 -15.74 0.26 21.15
N ILE A 261 -14.68 -0.07 20.42
CA ILE A 261 -13.29 0.02 20.94
C ILE A 261 -12.91 1.49 21.17
N LYS A 262 -13.17 2.37 20.21
CA LYS A 262 -12.83 3.79 20.29
C LYS A 262 -13.63 4.52 21.37
N ALA A 263 -14.85 4.09 21.66
CA ALA A 263 -15.64 4.64 22.76
C ALA A 263 -15.06 4.31 24.16
N LYS A 264 -14.29 3.23 24.29
CA LYS A 264 -13.59 2.92 25.55
C LYS A 264 -12.37 3.84 25.77
N ASN A 265 -11.59 4.01 24.73
CA ASN A 265 -10.49 4.97 24.66
C ASN A 265 -10.14 5.24 23.19
N PRO A 266 -10.17 6.49 22.70
CA PRO A 266 -9.85 6.83 21.32
C PRO A 266 -8.41 6.48 20.90
N ASP A 267 -7.49 6.34 21.86
CA ASP A 267 -6.07 6.01 21.62
C ASP A 267 -5.84 4.50 21.40
N LEU A 268 -6.83 3.65 21.64
CA LEU A 268 -6.71 2.22 21.38
C LEU A 268 -6.58 1.97 19.88
N ILE A 269 -5.51 1.27 19.50
CA ILE A 269 -5.29 0.90 18.10
C ILE A 269 -6.19 -0.27 17.69
N VAL A 270 -6.81 -0.18 16.53
CA VAL A 270 -7.58 -1.26 15.93
C VAL A 270 -6.86 -1.75 14.69
N ILE A 271 -6.35 -2.96 14.74
CA ILE A 271 -5.68 -3.64 13.62
C ILE A 271 -6.67 -4.65 13.07
N GLY A 272 -7.17 -4.46 11.86
CA GLY A 272 -8.02 -5.41 11.18
C GLY A 272 -7.22 -6.37 10.31
N ASN A 273 -7.56 -7.66 10.34
CA ASN A 273 -6.90 -8.67 9.51
C ASN A 273 -7.84 -9.32 8.48
N PRO A 274 -8.02 -8.74 7.30
CA PRO A 274 -8.64 -9.42 6.17
C PRO A 274 -7.65 -10.33 5.42
N GLY A 275 -6.34 -10.28 5.70
CA GLY A 275 -5.29 -11.05 5.04
C GLY A 275 -5.00 -10.63 3.58
N LEU A 276 -5.76 -9.69 3.05
CA LEU A 276 -5.67 -9.16 1.69
C LEU A 276 -6.14 -7.69 1.67
N VAL A 277 -5.96 -7.00 0.56
CA VAL A 277 -6.46 -5.62 0.42
C VAL A 277 -7.99 -5.64 0.32
N PRO A 278 -8.72 -5.11 1.32
CA PRO A 278 -10.19 -5.05 1.30
C PRO A 278 -10.68 -3.89 0.42
N VAL A 279 -12.02 -3.72 0.35
CA VAL A 279 -12.60 -2.51 -0.25
C VAL A 279 -12.28 -1.27 0.58
N ALA A 280 -12.19 -0.11 -0.06
CA ALA A 280 -11.71 1.15 0.52
C ALA A 280 -12.38 1.53 1.86
N GLY A 281 -13.67 1.24 2.02
CA GLY A 281 -14.41 1.57 3.25
C GLY A 281 -13.86 0.91 4.54
N TYR A 282 -13.00 -0.09 4.44
CA TYR A 282 -12.34 -0.67 5.62
C TYR A 282 -11.29 0.25 6.23
N ALA A 283 -10.80 1.25 5.50
CA ALA A 283 -9.96 2.30 6.06
C ALA A 283 -10.64 3.12 7.18
N ASP A 284 -11.98 3.15 7.19
CA ASP A 284 -12.78 3.87 8.19
C ASP A 284 -13.13 3.02 9.41
N VAL A 285 -12.76 1.75 9.42
CA VAL A 285 -13.14 0.79 10.47
C VAL A 285 -11.95 0.03 11.07
N ALA A 286 -10.75 0.45 10.74
CA ALA A 286 -9.49 0.01 11.34
C ALA A 286 -8.42 1.12 11.23
N ASP A 287 -7.56 1.25 12.24
CA ASP A 287 -6.41 2.15 12.18
C ASP A 287 -5.27 1.55 11.35
N VAL A 288 -5.19 0.21 11.32
CA VAL A 288 -4.24 -0.56 10.52
C VAL A 288 -4.97 -1.73 9.87
N LEU A 289 -4.66 -2.01 8.63
CA LEU A 289 -5.17 -3.19 7.91
C LEU A 289 -4.00 -4.11 7.54
N THR A 290 -4.12 -5.39 7.87
CA THR A 290 -3.23 -6.43 7.36
C THR A 290 -3.60 -6.68 5.90
N THR A 291 -2.97 -5.93 5.00
CA THR A 291 -3.25 -5.96 3.57
C THR A 291 -2.57 -7.10 2.84
N PHE A 292 -1.75 -7.85 3.55
CA PHE A 292 -1.13 -9.09 3.09
C PHE A 292 -0.88 -10.04 4.26
N GLU A 293 -1.43 -11.24 4.17
CA GLU A 293 -1.05 -12.40 4.98
C GLU A 293 -0.86 -13.59 4.04
N GLY A 294 0.35 -14.14 3.98
CA GLY A 294 0.61 -15.23 3.04
C GLY A 294 2.07 -15.62 2.90
N LYS A 295 2.30 -16.51 1.93
CA LYS A 295 3.64 -17.05 1.64
C LYS A 295 4.59 -16.01 1.09
N GLY A 296 5.87 -16.10 1.47
CA GLY A 296 6.94 -15.25 0.96
C GLY A 296 7.08 -15.27 -0.56
N SER A 297 6.84 -16.40 -1.21
CA SER A 297 6.86 -16.52 -2.67
C SER A 297 5.78 -15.66 -3.36
N THR A 298 4.59 -15.61 -2.77
CA THR A 298 3.51 -14.72 -3.24
C THR A 298 3.85 -13.26 -2.94
N TYR A 299 4.38 -12.96 -1.74
CA TYR A 299 4.78 -11.61 -1.35
C TYR A 299 5.82 -11.01 -2.30
N ALA A 300 6.77 -11.81 -2.76
CA ALA A 300 7.81 -11.39 -3.69
C ALA A 300 7.28 -10.84 -5.03
N THR A 301 6.15 -11.34 -5.49
CA THR A 301 5.58 -11.01 -6.83
C THR A 301 4.30 -10.19 -6.78
N TYR A 302 3.58 -10.17 -5.66
CA TYR A 302 2.33 -9.43 -5.51
C TYR A 302 2.56 -7.93 -5.64
N ASP A 303 1.73 -7.27 -6.44
CA ASP A 303 1.76 -5.82 -6.63
C ASP A 303 0.37 -5.21 -6.39
N PRO A 304 0.15 -4.52 -5.27
CA PRO A 304 -1.14 -3.91 -4.95
C PRO A 304 -1.43 -2.63 -5.74
N ARG A 305 -0.50 -2.13 -6.56
CA ARG A 305 -0.68 -0.89 -7.34
C ARG A 305 -1.62 -1.13 -8.53
N THR A 306 -2.90 -1.27 -8.23
CA THR A 306 -4.00 -1.45 -9.20
C THR A 306 -5.07 -0.39 -8.97
N THR A 307 -5.98 -0.20 -9.92
CA THR A 307 -7.10 0.75 -9.77
C THR A 307 -8.09 0.35 -8.67
N SER A 308 -8.17 -0.93 -8.33
CA SER A 308 -9.03 -1.42 -7.24
C SER A 308 -8.48 -1.11 -5.86
N PHE A 309 -7.16 -0.91 -5.75
CA PHE A 309 -6.46 -0.73 -4.48
C PHE A 309 -5.74 0.62 -4.40
N ASP A 310 -6.02 1.54 -5.30
CA ASP A 310 -5.38 2.85 -5.39
C ASP A 310 -5.62 3.73 -4.15
N TRP A 311 -6.72 3.49 -3.43
CA TRP A 311 -7.04 4.16 -2.17
C TRP A 311 -5.96 3.98 -1.09
N LEU A 312 -5.21 2.83 -1.10
CA LEU A 312 -4.11 2.57 -0.17
C LEU A 312 -3.05 3.67 -0.20
N TYR A 313 -2.78 4.19 -1.40
CA TYR A 313 -1.71 5.19 -1.60
C TYR A 313 -2.13 6.59 -1.19
N GLY A 314 -3.41 6.83 -0.90
CA GLY A 314 -3.88 8.03 -0.24
C GLY A 314 -3.59 8.07 1.26
N LEU A 315 -3.29 6.91 1.87
CA LEU A 315 -3.03 6.77 3.30
C LEU A 315 -1.53 6.70 3.61
N ALA A 316 -1.17 7.09 4.84
CA ALA A 316 0.17 6.85 5.35
C ALA A 316 0.46 5.33 5.43
N ASN A 317 1.73 4.95 5.31
CA ASN A 317 2.13 3.54 5.38
C ASN A 317 1.80 2.88 6.73
N SER A 318 1.70 3.69 7.80
CA SER A 318 1.31 3.23 9.15
C SER A 318 -0.06 2.54 9.21
N HIS A 319 -0.91 2.74 8.18
CA HIS A 319 -2.21 2.07 8.06
C HIS A 319 -2.13 0.66 7.44
N GLN A 320 -0.94 0.16 7.09
CA GLN A 320 -0.77 -1.13 6.41
C GLN A 320 0.17 -2.05 7.17
N ALA A 321 -0.22 -3.34 7.28
CA ALA A 321 0.58 -4.42 7.82
C ALA A 321 0.73 -5.55 6.81
N SER A 322 1.87 -6.27 6.90
CA SER A 322 2.15 -7.49 6.15
C SER A 322 2.63 -8.58 7.11
N LEU A 323 1.97 -9.74 7.07
CA LEU A 323 2.36 -10.96 7.79
C LEU A 323 2.80 -12.00 6.76
N VAL A 324 4.10 -12.32 6.76
CA VAL A 324 4.72 -13.13 5.71
C VAL A 324 5.30 -14.41 6.30
N HIS A 325 4.83 -15.56 5.83
CA HIS A 325 5.28 -16.88 6.29
C HIS A 325 5.95 -17.69 5.16
N ASN A 326 6.46 -18.89 5.47
CA ASN A 326 7.21 -19.73 4.53
C ASN A 326 8.41 -18.99 3.89
N VAL A 327 9.14 -18.19 4.69
CA VAL A 327 10.32 -17.45 4.24
C VAL A 327 11.55 -18.11 4.85
N SER A 328 12.17 -19.03 4.15
CA SER A 328 13.33 -19.77 4.66
C SER A 328 14.62 -18.97 4.50
N GLY A 329 15.35 -18.84 5.62
CA GLY A 329 16.67 -18.25 5.67
C GLY A 329 16.72 -16.72 5.75
N CYS A 330 17.83 -16.24 6.26
CA CYS A 330 18.06 -14.82 6.57
C CYS A 330 17.99 -13.93 5.30
N ALA A 331 18.61 -14.31 4.21
CA ALA A 331 18.61 -13.49 2.99
C ALA A 331 17.20 -13.29 2.40
N ALA A 332 16.37 -14.35 2.42
CA ALA A 332 14.97 -14.24 1.97
C ALA A 332 14.15 -13.37 2.93
N MET A 333 14.39 -13.46 4.23
CA MET A 333 13.77 -12.58 5.23
C MET A 333 14.15 -11.11 4.98
N GLN A 334 15.43 -10.82 4.74
CA GLN A 334 15.89 -9.46 4.43
C GLN A 334 15.21 -8.92 3.17
N THR A 335 15.09 -9.74 2.12
CA THR A 335 14.38 -9.38 0.90
C THR A 335 12.92 -9.07 1.18
N ALA A 336 12.24 -9.83 2.04
CA ALA A 336 10.85 -9.56 2.42
C ALA A 336 10.70 -8.23 3.18
N VAL A 337 11.60 -7.93 4.12
CA VAL A 337 11.62 -6.65 4.86
C VAL A 337 11.87 -5.47 3.91
N GLN A 338 12.84 -5.58 3.00
CA GLN A 338 13.09 -4.55 1.99
C GLN A 338 11.89 -4.37 1.06
N SER A 339 11.22 -5.46 0.69
CA SER A 339 9.99 -5.41 -0.12
C SER A 339 8.89 -4.65 0.61
N ALA A 340 8.70 -4.90 1.92
CA ALA A 340 7.74 -4.17 2.75
C ALA A 340 8.01 -2.66 2.77
N ALA A 341 9.27 -2.26 2.89
CA ALA A 341 9.69 -0.86 2.88
C ALA A 341 9.68 -0.23 1.48
N SER A 342 9.65 -1.04 0.42
CA SER A 342 9.72 -0.56 -0.97
C SER A 342 8.47 0.23 -1.37
N ALA A 343 8.60 1.06 -2.41
CA ALA A 343 7.50 1.86 -2.96
C ALA A 343 6.26 1.02 -3.33
N ARG A 344 6.44 -0.24 -3.72
CA ARG A 344 5.35 -1.17 -4.09
C ARG A 344 4.40 -1.43 -2.92
N TYR A 345 4.92 -1.73 -1.74
CA TYR A 345 4.12 -2.00 -0.55
C TYR A 345 4.01 -0.78 0.36
N GLN A 346 5.15 -0.22 0.72
CA GLN A 346 5.29 0.78 1.77
C GLN A 346 4.44 0.42 3.00
N ALA A 347 4.56 -0.84 3.47
CA ALA A 347 3.90 -1.26 4.70
C ALA A 347 4.55 -0.56 5.90
N GLY A 348 3.75 -0.19 6.90
CA GLY A 348 4.25 0.38 8.15
C GLY A 348 4.49 -0.68 9.23
N TRP A 349 3.98 -1.91 9.02
CA TRP A 349 4.10 -3.02 9.94
C TRP A 349 4.47 -4.28 9.20
N ILE A 350 5.37 -5.07 9.78
CA ILE A 350 5.88 -6.29 9.17
C ILE A 350 6.11 -7.40 10.19
N TYR A 351 5.81 -8.63 9.83
CA TYR A 351 6.32 -9.83 10.44
C TYR A 351 6.74 -10.82 9.36
N VAL A 352 7.87 -11.49 9.56
CA VAL A 352 8.38 -12.48 8.60
C VAL A 352 8.83 -13.71 9.38
N THR A 353 8.39 -14.90 8.95
CA THR A 353 8.75 -16.18 9.58
C THR A 353 9.05 -17.27 8.56
N GLN A 354 9.99 -18.17 8.91
CA GLN A 354 10.23 -19.39 8.15
C GLN A 354 9.19 -20.47 8.43
N LEU A 355 8.42 -20.34 9.52
CA LEU A 355 7.38 -21.31 9.84
C LEU A 355 6.36 -21.37 8.71
N GLU A 356 5.84 -22.57 8.47
CA GLU A 356 5.11 -22.88 7.26
C GLU A 356 3.61 -23.02 7.53
N PHE A 357 2.85 -22.63 6.54
CA PHE A 357 1.43 -22.89 6.42
C PHE A 357 1.06 -23.15 4.96
N GLU A 358 0.25 -24.18 4.73
CA GLU A 358 -0.29 -24.50 3.42
C GLU A 358 -1.81 -24.29 3.42
N PRO A 359 -2.31 -23.16 2.88
CA PRO A 359 -3.74 -22.83 2.93
C PRO A 359 -4.64 -23.86 2.25
N SER A 360 -4.16 -24.55 1.20
CA SER A 360 -4.96 -25.52 0.45
C SER A 360 -5.25 -26.80 1.25
N THR A 361 -4.41 -27.12 2.23
CA THR A 361 -4.54 -28.31 3.10
C THR A 361 -4.83 -27.96 4.55
N GLY A 362 -4.65 -26.69 4.95
CA GLY A 362 -4.73 -26.26 6.34
C GLY A 362 -3.60 -26.79 7.23
N VAL A 363 -2.49 -27.28 6.62
CA VAL A 363 -1.36 -27.88 7.36
C VAL A 363 -0.34 -26.81 7.71
N GLY A 364 0.17 -26.88 8.94
CA GLY A 364 1.16 -25.98 9.50
C GLY A 364 0.56 -24.92 10.43
N ASN A 365 1.45 -24.21 11.12
CA ASN A 365 1.12 -23.04 11.95
C ASN A 365 2.26 -22.05 11.89
N PRO A 366 2.14 -20.97 11.11
CA PRO A 366 3.22 -20.01 10.94
C PRO A 366 3.44 -19.13 12.18
N TRP A 367 2.52 -19.21 13.16
CA TRP A 367 2.52 -18.41 14.38
C TRP A 367 2.86 -19.21 15.63
N ALA A 368 3.39 -20.43 15.47
CA ALA A 368 3.71 -21.33 16.58
C ALA A 368 4.91 -20.90 17.43
N GLY A 369 5.69 -19.90 16.99
CA GLY A 369 6.86 -19.39 17.67
C GLY A 369 7.50 -18.22 16.93
N LEU A 370 8.60 -17.70 17.49
CA LEU A 370 9.43 -16.74 16.77
C LEU A 370 10.22 -17.42 15.66
N PRO A 371 10.56 -16.70 14.57
CA PRO A 371 11.42 -17.27 13.53
C PRO A 371 12.82 -17.59 14.06
N ASN A 372 13.46 -18.60 13.48
CA ASN A 372 14.81 -18.99 13.85
C ASN A 372 15.89 -17.91 13.58
N TYR A 373 15.56 -16.93 12.75
CA TYR A 373 16.38 -15.74 12.46
C TYR A 373 15.85 -14.46 13.17
N TRP A 374 15.17 -14.61 14.32
CA TRP A 374 14.50 -13.50 15.01
C TRP A 374 15.40 -12.28 15.21
N ASP A 375 16.61 -12.46 15.75
CA ASP A 375 17.53 -11.35 16.00
C ASP A 375 17.95 -10.66 14.70
N ALA A 376 18.26 -11.44 13.66
CA ALA A 376 18.59 -10.91 12.34
C ALA A 376 17.41 -10.15 11.72
N PHE A 377 16.18 -10.62 11.93
CA PHE A 377 14.97 -9.93 11.49
C PHE A 377 14.81 -8.54 12.13
N VAL A 378 14.91 -8.47 13.46
CA VAL A 378 14.82 -7.19 14.20
C VAL A 378 15.93 -6.22 13.78
N GLN A 379 17.17 -6.72 13.64
CA GLN A 379 18.31 -5.91 13.17
C GLN A 379 18.10 -5.43 11.72
N THR A 380 17.51 -6.26 10.86
CA THR A 380 17.18 -5.88 9.49
C THR A 380 16.14 -4.75 9.45
N VAL A 381 15.08 -4.83 10.26
CA VAL A 381 14.09 -3.75 10.38
C VAL A 381 14.75 -2.46 10.88
N ARG A 382 15.60 -2.54 11.91
CA ARG A 382 16.35 -1.40 12.44
C ARG A 382 17.24 -0.75 11.38
N ALA A 383 18.03 -1.55 10.66
CA ALA A 383 18.92 -1.07 9.60
C ALA A 383 18.14 -0.42 8.45
N THR A 384 17.02 -1.04 8.04
CA THR A 384 16.13 -0.50 7.00
C THR A 384 15.56 0.86 7.42
N ASN A 385 15.09 1.01 8.65
CA ASN A 385 14.56 2.27 9.19
C ASN A 385 15.64 3.37 9.26
N ALA A 386 16.88 2.99 9.51
CA ALA A 386 18.01 3.91 9.60
C ALA A 386 18.70 4.19 8.24
N GLY A 387 18.27 3.55 7.15
CA GLY A 387 18.93 3.62 5.85
C GLY A 387 20.36 3.09 5.88
N GLN A 388 20.65 2.13 6.75
CA GLN A 388 21.97 1.53 6.94
C GLN A 388 22.12 0.21 6.16
N ALA A 389 23.37 -0.25 6.00
CA ALA A 389 23.64 -1.56 5.44
C ALA A 389 22.99 -2.66 6.31
N LEU A 390 22.42 -3.68 5.64
CA LEU A 390 21.79 -4.79 6.33
C LEU A 390 22.83 -5.63 7.08
N PRO A 391 22.46 -6.28 8.21
CA PRO A 391 23.35 -7.18 8.91
C PRO A 391 23.72 -8.37 8.02
N ALA A 392 24.94 -8.91 8.21
CA ALA A 392 25.33 -10.11 7.52
C ALA A 392 24.42 -11.28 7.92
N CYS A 393 24.05 -12.10 6.95
CA CYS A 393 23.37 -13.36 7.20
C CYS A 393 24.43 -14.43 7.53
N SER A 394 24.47 -14.89 8.77
CA SER A 394 25.33 -15.98 9.25
C SER A 394 24.59 -17.31 9.14
#